data_9ba015b12c77d9d0356a95ee192ca5cc
#
_entry.id   9ba015b12c77d9d0356a95ee192ca5cc
#
_cell.length_a   1.000
_cell.length_b   1.000
_cell.length_c   1.000
_cell.angle_alpha   90.00
_cell.angle_beta   90.00
_cell.angle_gamma   90.00
#
_symmetry.space_group_name_H-M   'P 1'
#
loop_
_entity.id
_entity.type
_entity.pdbx_description
1 polymer ?
#
loop_
_entity_poly.entity_id
_entity_poly.type
_entity_poly.pdbx_seq_one_letter_code
_entity_poly.pdbx_strand_id
1 'polypeptide(L)'
;MKAIIIVPTYNEKDNIEKMINAVLELPSYVEILVVDDNSPDKTADLVEKYLDNKRVHLLKREKKEGLGPAYIAGFKHSFSYNPDYVIEMDADFSHDPNFVIKFIERMENEKLDLV
;
A
#
# COMPACT_ATOMS: atom_id res chain seq x y z
N MET A 1 -13.67 8.32 -6.48
CA MET A 1 -12.94 8.18 -5.21
C MET A 1 -11.72 7.31 -5.41
N LYS A 2 -10.65 7.63 -4.71
CA LYS A 2 -9.41 6.85 -4.74
C LYS A 2 -8.86 6.68 -3.33
N ALA A 3 -8.57 5.46 -2.93
CA ALA A 3 -7.94 5.14 -1.66
C ALA A 3 -6.62 4.40 -1.95
N ILE A 4 -5.53 4.84 -1.33
CA ILE A 4 -4.22 4.21 -1.52
C ILE A 4 -3.78 3.58 -0.21
N ILE A 5 -3.46 2.29 -0.26
CA ILE A 5 -2.88 1.56 0.87
C ILE A 5 -1.36 1.60 0.71
N ILE A 6 -0.68 2.18 1.69
CA ILE A 6 0.78 2.22 1.72
C ILE A 6 1.27 1.00 2.50
N VAL A 7 2.10 0.19 1.85
CA VAL A 7 2.63 -1.05 2.43
C VAL A 7 4.15 -1.00 2.37
N PRO A 8 4.82 -0.73 3.50
CA PRO A 8 6.27 -0.78 3.53
C PRO A 8 6.75 -2.23 3.53
N THR A 9 7.81 -2.51 2.79
CA THR A 9 8.35 -3.86 2.70
C THR A 9 9.85 -3.89 2.94
N TYR A 10 10.28 -4.93 3.65
CA TYR A 10 11.67 -5.35 3.73
C TYR A 10 11.68 -6.86 3.94
N ASN A 11 12.16 -7.61 2.93
CA ASN A 11 12.15 -9.08 2.94
C ASN A 11 10.74 -9.66 3.13
N GLU A 12 9.79 -9.20 2.31
CA GLU A 12 8.40 -9.63 2.36
C GLU A 12 7.98 -10.44 1.13
N LYS A 13 8.93 -11.10 0.45
CA LYS A 13 8.59 -11.81 -0.80
C LYS A 13 7.54 -12.90 -0.59
N ASP A 14 7.47 -13.51 0.59
CA ASP A 14 6.50 -14.57 0.87
C ASP A 14 5.08 -14.04 1.02
N ASN A 15 4.91 -12.77 1.33
CA ASN A 15 3.62 -12.17 1.62
C ASN A 15 3.19 -11.11 0.59
N ILE A 16 4.12 -10.50 -0.14
CA ILE A 16 3.77 -9.34 -0.94
C ILE A 16 2.80 -9.65 -2.08
N GLU A 17 2.96 -10.78 -2.76
CA GLU A 17 2.02 -11.14 -3.83
C GLU A 17 0.62 -11.40 -3.28
N LYS A 18 0.54 -12.04 -2.12
CA LYS A 18 -0.75 -12.26 -1.45
C LYS A 18 -1.42 -10.95 -1.08
N MET A 19 -0.63 -9.99 -0.59
CA MET A 19 -1.15 -8.66 -0.25
C MET A 19 -1.65 -7.93 -1.49
N ILE A 20 -0.88 -7.94 -2.58
CA ILE A 20 -1.28 -7.30 -3.82
C ILE A 20 -2.58 -7.92 -4.34
N ASN A 21 -2.66 -9.25 -4.38
CA ASN A 21 -3.85 -9.94 -4.86
C ASN A 21 -5.06 -9.66 -3.98
N ALA A 22 -4.86 -9.60 -2.66
CA ALA A 22 -5.95 -9.28 -1.74
C ALA A 22 -6.48 -7.86 -1.99
N VAL A 23 -5.61 -6.89 -2.24
CA VAL A 23 -6.02 -5.52 -2.56
C VAL A 23 -6.75 -5.49 -3.90
N LEU A 24 -6.27 -6.22 -4.90
CA LEU A 24 -6.91 -6.24 -6.22
C LEU A 24 -8.30 -6.88 -6.21
N GLU A 25 -8.63 -7.67 -5.20
CA GLU A 25 -9.98 -8.19 -5.00
C GLU A 25 -10.93 -7.17 -4.37
N LEU A 26 -10.40 -6.08 -3.82
CA LEU A 26 -11.20 -4.99 -3.28
C LEU A 26 -11.77 -4.13 -4.42
N PRO A 27 -12.75 -3.24 -4.13
CA PRO A 27 -13.29 -2.37 -5.17
C PRO A 27 -12.22 -1.60 -5.93
N SER A 28 -12.51 -1.27 -7.19
CA SER A 28 -11.53 -0.70 -8.12
C SER A 28 -10.93 0.64 -7.68
N TYR A 29 -11.56 1.35 -6.75
CA TYR A 29 -11.03 2.61 -6.24
C TYR A 29 -9.89 2.42 -5.24
N VAL A 30 -9.61 1.18 -4.81
CA VAL A 30 -8.52 0.90 -3.88
C VAL A 30 -7.27 0.54 -4.66
N GLU A 31 -6.17 1.23 -4.35
CA GLU A 31 -4.86 1.02 -4.96
C GLU A 31 -3.84 0.71 -3.87
N ILE A 32 -2.74 0.09 -4.25
CA ILE A 32 -1.65 -0.23 -3.34
C ILE A 32 -0.37 0.47 -3.78
N LEU A 33 0.32 1.08 -2.83
CA LEU A 33 1.67 1.61 -3.03
C LEU A 33 2.63 0.82 -2.13
N VAL A 34 3.47 0.02 -2.75
CA VAL A 34 4.52 -0.71 -2.04
C VAL A 34 5.75 0.18 -1.94
N VAL A 35 6.25 0.35 -0.72
CA VAL A 35 7.48 1.11 -0.46
C VAL A 35 8.54 0.12 -0.03
N ASP A 36 9.44 -0.24 -0.95
CA ASP A 36 10.45 -1.26 -0.71
C ASP A 36 11.79 -0.64 -0.34
N ASP A 37 12.33 -1.04 0.81
CA ASP A 37 13.58 -0.54 1.34
C ASP A 37 14.78 -1.39 0.87
N ASN A 38 14.85 -1.64 -0.45
CA ASN A 38 15.92 -2.40 -1.08
C ASN A 38 16.05 -3.81 -0.48
N SER A 39 14.95 -4.56 -0.49
CA SER A 39 14.91 -5.90 0.08
C SER A 39 15.91 -6.84 -0.61
N PRO A 40 16.82 -7.49 0.15
CA PRO A 40 17.75 -8.45 -0.44
C PRO A 40 17.07 -9.67 -1.07
N ASP A 41 15.86 -10.03 -0.61
CA ASP A 41 15.11 -11.17 -1.14
C ASP A 41 14.41 -10.87 -2.46
N LYS A 42 14.61 -9.66 -3.02
CA LYS A 42 14.02 -9.24 -4.29
C LYS A 42 12.50 -9.07 -4.23
N THR A 43 11.98 -8.64 -3.09
CA THR A 43 10.55 -8.31 -2.95
C THR A 43 10.08 -7.36 -4.05
N ALA A 44 10.86 -6.31 -4.34
CA ALA A 44 10.49 -5.33 -5.37
C ALA A 44 10.34 -5.96 -6.75
N ASP A 45 11.16 -6.97 -7.08
CA ASP A 45 11.06 -7.65 -8.38
C ASP A 45 9.72 -8.35 -8.55
N LEU A 46 9.16 -8.89 -7.47
CA LEU A 46 7.82 -9.49 -7.50
C LEU A 46 6.75 -8.42 -7.73
N VAL A 47 6.90 -7.26 -7.10
CA VAL A 47 5.96 -6.15 -7.29
C VAL A 47 5.99 -5.65 -8.72
N GLU A 48 7.16 -5.60 -9.34
CA GLU A 48 7.31 -5.12 -10.71
C GLU A 48 6.46 -5.91 -11.71
N LYS A 49 6.20 -7.18 -11.43
CA LYS A 49 5.33 -8.00 -12.28
C LYS A 49 3.88 -7.50 -12.34
N TYR A 50 3.47 -6.74 -11.35
CA TYR A 50 2.10 -6.24 -11.22
C TYR A 50 1.94 -4.80 -11.69
N LEU A 51 3.02 -4.14 -12.10
CA LEU A 51 2.96 -2.70 -12.43
C LEU A 51 2.16 -2.39 -13.69
N ASP A 52 1.87 -3.39 -14.51
CA ASP A 52 0.94 -3.24 -15.63
C ASP A 52 -0.49 -2.94 -15.16
N ASN A 53 -0.81 -3.32 -13.94
CA ASN A 53 -2.08 -2.99 -13.32
C ASN A 53 -1.99 -1.56 -12.75
N LYS A 54 -2.90 -0.69 -13.20
CA LYS A 54 -2.89 0.72 -12.81
C LYS A 54 -3.12 0.96 -11.32
N ARG A 55 -3.55 -0.07 -10.59
CA ARG A 55 -3.82 0.00 -9.16
C ARG A 55 -2.61 -0.38 -8.31
N VAL A 56 -1.51 -0.80 -8.93
CA VAL A 56 -0.29 -1.22 -8.23
C VAL A 56 0.82 -0.23 -8.50
N HIS A 57 1.41 0.31 -7.43
CA HIS A 57 2.49 1.28 -7.51
C HIS A 57 3.67 0.80 -6.66
N LEU A 58 4.87 1.19 -7.05
CA LEU A 58 6.10 0.81 -6.35
C LEU A 58 6.99 2.02 -6.18
N LEU A 59 7.44 2.24 -4.94
CA LEU A 59 8.49 3.19 -4.62
C LEU A 59 9.67 2.41 -4.04
N LYS A 60 10.80 2.43 -4.73
CA LYS A 60 12.02 1.79 -4.26
C LYS A 60 12.86 2.80 -3.50
N ARG A 61 13.31 2.43 -2.31
CA ARG A 61 14.26 3.22 -1.54
C ARG A 61 15.62 2.53 -1.56
N GLU A 62 16.69 3.32 -1.37
CA GLU A 62 18.03 2.78 -1.50
C GLU A 62 18.46 1.90 -0.36
N LYS A 63 17.92 2.14 0.85
CA LYS A 63 18.32 1.39 2.04
C LYS A 63 17.20 1.37 3.08
N LYS A 64 17.29 0.40 3.98
CA LYS A 64 16.38 0.30 5.10
C LYS A 64 16.67 1.39 6.13
N GLU A 65 15.67 2.23 6.38
CA GLU A 65 15.76 3.30 7.39
C GLU A 65 14.70 3.16 8.49
N GLY A 66 13.92 2.08 8.46
CA GLY A 66 12.86 1.82 9.42
C GLY A 66 11.47 2.12 8.86
N LEU A 67 10.44 1.71 9.61
CA LEU A 67 9.05 1.86 9.18
C LEU A 67 8.60 3.31 9.09
N GLY A 68 8.98 4.14 10.07
CA GLY A 68 8.57 5.54 10.08
C GLY A 68 8.98 6.28 8.81
N PRO A 69 10.28 6.29 8.45
CA PRO A 69 10.73 6.91 7.21
C PRO A 69 10.10 6.31 5.96
N ALA A 70 9.84 4.98 5.94
CA ALA A 70 9.19 4.34 4.81
C ALA A 70 7.75 4.84 4.62
N TYR A 71 6.98 4.95 5.70
CA TYR A 71 5.63 5.48 5.64
C TYR A 71 5.62 6.94 5.20
N ILE A 72 6.55 7.75 5.71
CA ILE A 72 6.63 9.16 5.32
C ILE A 72 6.93 9.29 3.83
N ALA A 73 7.88 8.53 3.31
CA ALA A 73 8.22 8.53 1.90
C ALA A 73 7.02 8.11 1.04
N GLY A 74 6.33 7.04 1.46
CA GLY A 74 5.13 6.55 0.77
C GLY A 74 4.00 7.58 0.81
N PHE A 75 3.78 8.19 1.95
CA PHE A 75 2.76 9.21 2.12
C PHE A 75 2.99 10.38 1.17
N LYS A 76 4.23 10.90 1.12
CA LYS A 76 4.57 11.99 0.22
C LYS A 76 4.40 11.60 -1.25
N HIS A 77 4.84 10.39 -1.60
CA HIS A 77 4.74 9.89 -2.97
C HIS A 77 3.28 9.71 -3.40
N SER A 78 2.43 9.29 -2.47
CA SER A 78 1.02 9.02 -2.77
C SER A 78 0.26 10.26 -3.24
N PHE A 79 0.69 11.46 -2.85
CA PHE A 79 0.04 12.70 -3.28
C PHE A 79 0.07 12.87 -4.80
N SER A 80 1.06 12.29 -5.49
CA SER A 80 1.13 12.37 -6.95
C SER A 80 -0.02 11.65 -7.63
N TYR A 81 -0.73 10.77 -6.93
CA TYR A 81 -1.87 10.01 -7.45
C TYR A 81 -3.22 10.63 -7.09
N ASN A 82 -3.22 11.75 -6.36
CA ASN A 82 -4.44 12.46 -5.93
C ASN A 82 -5.43 11.58 -5.17
N PRO A 83 -5.01 10.92 -4.07
CA PRO A 83 -5.92 10.08 -3.32
C PRO A 83 -6.88 10.88 -2.46
N ASP A 84 -8.08 10.32 -2.23
CA ASP A 84 -9.01 10.84 -1.24
C ASP A 84 -8.69 10.31 0.15
N TYR A 85 -8.15 9.08 0.22
CA TYR A 85 -7.75 8.44 1.48
C TYR A 85 -6.38 7.79 1.30
N VAL A 86 -5.55 7.87 2.34
CA VAL A 86 -4.26 7.19 2.42
C VAL A 86 -4.28 6.35 3.69
N ILE A 87 -4.03 5.05 3.55
CA ILE A 87 -4.12 4.10 4.65
C ILE A 87 -2.80 3.34 4.73
N GLU A 88 -2.25 3.21 5.93
CA GLU A 88 -1.01 2.48 6.16
C GLU A 88 -1.32 1.07 6.64
N MET A 89 -0.68 0.05 6.04
CA MET A 89 -0.84 -1.35 6.45
C MET A 89 0.49 -2.07 6.39
N ASP A 90 0.70 -3.02 7.30
CA ASP A 90 1.88 -3.89 7.26
C ASP A 90 1.69 -5.02 6.26
N ALA A 91 2.79 -5.45 5.63
CA ALA A 91 2.77 -6.49 4.61
C ALA A 91 2.60 -7.90 5.18
N ASP A 92 2.66 -8.07 6.49
CA ASP A 92 2.63 -9.37 7.16
C ASP A 92 1.22 -9.90 7.46
N PHE A 93 0.19 -9.25 6.92
CA PHE A 93 -1.21 -9.61 7.16
C PHE A 93 -1.67 -9.47 8.61
N SER A 94 -0.97 -8.65 9.42
CA SER A 94 -1.45 -8.33 10.77
C SER A 94 -2.81 -7.62 10.73
N HIS A 95 -3.16 -7.04 9.58
CA HIS A 95 -4.46 -6.44 9.32
C HIS A 95 -5.08 -7.06 8.08
N ASP A 96 -6.39 -7.34 8.12
CA ASP A 96 -7.13 -7.83 6.96
C ASP A 96 -7.42 -6.65 6.03
N PRO A 97 -7.01 -6.71 4.74
CA PRO A 97 -7.33 -5.65 3.79
C PRO A 97 -8.82 -5.31 3.69
N ASN A 98 -9.72 -6.24 4.00
CA ASN A 98 -11.15 -5.97 4.02
C ASN A 98 -11.57 -4.92 5.04
N PHE A 99 -10.78 -4.71 6.10
CA PHE A 99 -11.03 -3.61 7.03
C PHE A 99 -10.98 -2.25 6.37
N VAL A 100 -10.21 -2.12 5.30
CA VAL A 100 -10.09 -0.87 4.56
C VAL A 100 -11.45 -0.42 4.04
N ILE A 101 -12.22 -1.35 3.49
CA ILE A 101 -13.54 -1.04 2.94
C ILE A 101 -14.49 -0.57 4.03
N LYS A 102 -14.54 -1.29 5.14
CA LYS A 102 -15.38 -0.91 6.28
C LYS A 102 -15.00 0.45 6.84
N PHE A 103 -13.68 0.71 6.92
CA PHE A 103 -13.16 1.96 7.42
C PHE A 103 -13.56 3.12 6.51
N ILE A 104 -13.40 2.96 5.20
CA ILE A 104 -13.75 4.00 4.22
C ILE A 104 -15.26 4.25 4.23
N GLU A 105 -16.06 3.19 4.26
CA GLU A 105 -17.53 3.33 4.32
C GLU A 105 -17.94 4.11 5.55
N ARG A 106 -17.34 3.83 6.69
CA ARG A 106 -17.63 4.55 7.92
C ARG A 106 -17.26 6.02 7.80
N MET A 107 -16.09 6.32 7.25
CA MET A 107 -15.63 7.70 7.07
C MET A 107 -16.55 8.47 6.13
N GLU A 108 -16.96 7.85 5.03
CA GLU A 108 -17.89 8.47 4.08
C GLU A 108 -19.25 8.74 4.74
N ASN A 109 -19.78 7.78 5.51
CA ASN A 109 -21.06 7.91 6.17
C ASN A 109 -21.05 8.94 7.30
N GLU A 110 -19.96 9.05 8.03
CA GLU A 110 -19.81 9.96 9.16
C GLU A 110 -19.15 11.28 8.78
N LYS A 111 -18.75 11.44 7.51
CA LYS A 111 -18.07 12.62 6.98
C LYS A 111 -16.81 12.97 7.78
N LEU A 112 -16.05 11.95 8.16
CA LEU A 112 -14.79 12.14 8.87
C LEU A 112 -13.67 12.43 7.87
N ASP A 113 -12.79 13.36 8.22
CA ASP A 113 -11.66 13.75 7.38
C ASP A 113 -10.37 13.05 7.78
N LEU A 114 -10.34 12.41 8.93
CA LEU A 114 -9.14 11.79 9.48
C LEU A 114 -9.03 10.33 9.08
N VAL A 115 -7.86 9.98 8.64
CA VAL A 115 -7.52 8.61 8.26
C VAL A 115 -6.38 8.08 9.13
#